data_0683d2873894e5dc5bc17e09e2dbd3fb
#
_entry.id   0683d2873894e5dc5bc17e09e2dbd3fb
#
_cell.length_a   1.000
_cell.length_b   1.000
_cell.length_c   1.000
_cell.angle_alpha   90.00
_cell.angle_beta   90.00
_cell.angle_gamma   90.00
#
_symmetry.space_group_name_H-M   'P 1'
#
loop_
_entity.id
_entity.type
_entity.pdbx_description
1 polymer ?
#
loop_
_entity_poly.entity_id
_entity_poly.type
_entity_poly.pdbx_seq_one_letter_code
_entity_poly.pdbx_strand_id
1 'polypeptide(L)'
;MPFVRSMAFDYPSFSTTLKNGLKVIVCEKPGNDFVETEVWYRVGSKDEVPGIRGMAHMFEHMMFRGTKKYPGDAVFENVKAAGGSCNAYTTFDRTVYHEYVPVTALEQMIDIESDRMQGLIVTQEILNTERQVVGQELRNGLSDWYSKMSSDRYPLLYPGGHPYEVDVIGNLDEITNFTSEQCMTFYNNYYSPNNAFLVIVGNVKHDDVFKLAEKYYGPITKQLDIKPRSDVPDIFSSKLKGTEMPLNFPVQIYSYTYPRVATSHPDFFALNMFVQMMFTDPNSILNNRLVKKDQSVYVINPGNDDWSLYTNMGVLDLIMSASPGNVKVKKAIREELNKVATDGISQEMINKFIRSKESQDIFASYDANSVANELGIAEYHFKDYNLAYKMSDNNKKVRPDDLKRIAATYFTEEKIQVINIKPEY
;
A
#
# COMPACT_ATOMS: atom_id res chain seq x y z
N MET A 1 21.46 13.78 -30.54
CA MET A 1 20.79 12.50 -30.35
C MET A 1 19.49 12.77 -29.65
N PRO A 2 18.33 12.32 -30.14
CA PRO A 2 17.07 12.58 -29.49
C PRO A 2 17.05 11.87 -28.15
N PHE A 3 16.71 12.60 -27.10
CA PHE A 3 16.44 12.04 -25.78
C PHE A 3 15.36 10.99 -25.89
N VAL A 4 15.67 9.76 -25.59
CA VAL A 4 14.67 8.72 -25.36
C VAL A 4 13.86 9.18 -24.15
N ARG A 5 12.61 9.60 -24.35
CA ARG A 5 11.65 9.82 -23.26
C ARG A 5 11.53 8.50 -22.52
N SER A 6 11.71 8.53 -21.22
CA SER A 6 11.34 7.43 -20.34
C SER A 6 9.83 7.31 -20.40
N MET A 7 9.36 6.31 -21.14
CA MET A 7 7.93 6.03 -21.26
C MET A 7 7.65 4.81 -20.38
N ALA A 8 7.33 5.02 -19.10
CA ALA A 8 6.73 3.95 -18.34
C ALA A 8 5.42 3.51 -19.02
N PHE A 9 4.59 4.46 -19.43
CA PHE A 9 3.47 4.28 -20.36
C PHE A 9 3.08 5.65 -20.93
N ASP A 10 2.59 5.69 -22.16
CA ASP A 10 2.22 6.94 -22.87
C ASP A 10 0.76 6.85 -23.34
N TYR A 11 -0.13 6.51 -22.42
CA TYR A 11 -1.55 6.50 -22.71
C TYR A 11 -2.18 7.84 -22.33
N PRO A 12 -3.00 8.45 -23.21
CA PRO A 12 -3.69 9.70 -22.90
C PRO A 12 -4.56 9.54 -21.65
N SER A 13 -4.31 10.39 -20.66
CA SER A 13 -5.07 10.38 -19.42
C SER A 13 -5.71 11.73 -19.16
N PHE A 14 -6.97 11.70 -18.75
CA PHE A 14 -7.84 12.84 -18.56
C PHE A 14 -8.48 12.78 -17.17
N SER A 15 -8.87 13.92 -16.63
CA SER A 15 -9.62 13.92 -15.38
C SER A 15 -10.66 15.02 -15.34
N THR A 16 -11.72 14.78 -14.59
CA THR A 16 -12.72 15.76 -14.18
C THR A 16 -13.01 15.64 -12.70
N THR A 17 -13.59 16.69 -12.10
CA THR A 17 -14.07 16.63 -10.73
C THR A 17 -15.55 17.01 -10.74
N LEU A 18 -16.38 16.10 -10.24
CA LEU A 18 -17.82 16.31 -10.14
C LEU A 18 -18.15 17.37 -9.05
N LYS A 19 -19.34 17.94 -9.10
CA LYS A 19 -19.78 18.99 -8.14
C LYS A 19 -19.74 18.53 -6.67
N ASN A 20 -19.92 17.24 -6.43
CA ASN A 20 -19.86 16.65 -5.09
C ASN A 20 -18.42 16.34 -4.62
N GLY A 21 -17.40 16.66 -5.43
CA GLY A 21 -16.00 16.51 -5.08
C GLY A 21 -15.34 15.21 -5.54
N LEU A 22 -16.08 14.28 -6.15
CA LEU A 22 -15.49 13.05 -6.70
C LEU A 22 -14.61 13.40 -7.91
N LYS A 23 -13.35 13.02 -7.87
CA LYS A 23 -12.44 13.10 -9.02
C LYS A 23 -12.54 11.80 -9.82
N VAL A 24 -12.59 11.93 -11.14
CA VAL A 24 -12.62 10.82 -12.09
C VAL A 24 -11.40 10.94 -13.00
N ILE A 25 -10.58 9.90 -13.03
CA ILE A 25 -9.36 9.81 -13.85
C ILE A 25 -9.60 8.70 -14.87
N VAL A 26 -9.39 8.99 -16.14
CA VAL A 26 -9.56 8.04 -17.24
C VAL A 26 -8.29 7.98 -18.06
N CYS A 27 -7.74 6.78 -18.19
CA CYS A 27 -6.63 6.49 -19.10
C CYS A 27 -7.14 5.71 -20.31
N GLU A 28 -7.10 6.34 -21.49
CA GLU A 28 -7.50 5.72 -22.76
C GLU A 28 -6.40 4.76 -23.23
N LYS A 29 -6.50 3.48 -22.80
CA LYS A 29 -5.56 2.42 -23.16
C LYS A 29 -6.17 1.52 -24.24
N PRO A 30 -5.82 1.70 -25.53
CA PRO A 30 -6.35 0.89 -26.62
C PRO A 30 -5.79 -0.54 -26.59
N GLY A 31 -6.44 -1.44 -27.33
CA GLY A 31 -5.91 -2.78 -27.62
C GLY A 31 -6.40 -3.89 -26.68
N ASN A 32 -7.35 -3.60 -25.80
CA ASN A 32 -8.02 -4.61 -24.97
C ASN A 32 -9.52 -4.32 -24.90
N ASP A 33 -10.34 -5.36 -25.01
CA ASP A 33 -11.79 -5.26 -24.85
C ASP A 33 -12.23 -5.23 -23.38
N PHE A 34 -11.29 -5.22 -22.46
CA PHE A 34 -11.49 -5.11 -21.01
C PHE A 34 -11.10 -3.73 -20.49
N VAL A 35 -11.73 -3.35 -19.39
CA VAL A 35 -11.46 -2.13 -18.65
C VAL A 35 -11.22 -2.47 -17.19
N GLU A 36 -10.22 -1.84 -16.61
CA GLU A 36 -10.01 -1.81 -15.16
C GLU A 36 -10.72 -0.59 -14.59
N THR A 37 -11.50 -0.79 -13.53
CA THR A 37 -12.13 0.26 -12.74
C THR A 37 -11.67 0.16 -11.31
N GLU A 38 -11.26 1.27 -10.71
CA GLU A 38 -10.85 1.32 -9.31
C GLU A 38 -11.54 2.47 -8.60
N VAL A 39 -12.15 2.16 -7.45
CA VAL A 39 -12.68 3.17 -6.51
C VAL A 39 -11.75 3.25 -5.32
N TRP A 40 -11.09 4.38 -5.18
CA TRP A 40 -10.12 4.66 -4.13
C TRP A 40 -10.75 5.49 -3.02
N TYR A 41 -10.95 4.91 -1.85
CA TYR A 41 -11.38 5.63 -0.67
C TYR A 41 -10.16 6.04 0.17
N ARG A 42 -10.15 7.31 0.61
CA ARG A 42 -9.08 7.87 1.45
C ARG A 42 -9.30 7.52 2.92
N VAL A 43 -9.58 6.26 3.19
CA VAL A 43 -9.82 5.68 4.51
C VAL A 43 -9.12 4.33 4.61
N GLY A 44 -8.46 4.10 5.74
CA GLY A 44 -7.80 2.84 6.09
C GLY A 44 -7.71 2.70 7.60
N SER A 45 -6.90 1.77 8.09
CA SER A 45 -6.83 1.54 9.54
C SER A 45 -6.26 2.72 10.34
N LYS A 46 -5.56 3.67 9.70
CA LYS A 46 -5.12 4.93 10.33
C LYS A 46 -6.25 5.79 10.87
N ASP A 47 -7.47 5.62 10.34
CA ASP A 47 -8.65 6.41 10.71
C ASP A 47 -9.45 5.78 11.85
N GLU A 48 -8.99 4.64 12.33
CA GLU A 48 -9.60 3.89 13.42
C GLU A 48 -9.14 4.39 14.79
N VAL A 49 -10.03 4.30 15.76
CA VAL A 49 -9.73 4.57 17.16
C VAL A 49 -9.87 3.30 18.00
N PRO A 50 -9.31 3.23 19.21
CA PRO A 50 -9.55 2.09 20.11
C PRO A 50 -11.05 1.80 20.26
N GLY A 51 -11.43 0.53 20.14
CA GLY A 51 -12.81 0.05 20.15
C GLY A 51 -13.38 -0.22 18.75
N ILE A 52 -12.70 0.22 17.67
CA ILE A 52 -13.08 -0.06 16.28
C ILE A 52 -11.88 -0.47 15.41
N ARG A 53 -10.82 -1.05 16.01
CA ARG A 53 -9.65 -1.53 15.26
C ARG A 53 -10.02 -2.70 14.35
N GLY A 54 -9.72 -2.58 13.04
CA GLY A 54 -10.13 -3.51 11.99
C GLY A 54 -11.42 -3.11 11.27
N MET A 55 -11.98 -1.91 11.56
CA MET A 55 -13.22 -1.45 10.94
C MET A 55 -13.05 -1.17 9.44
N ALA A 56 -11.94 -0.61 9.01
CA ALA A 56 -11.68 -0.35 7.59
C ALA A 56 -11.63 -1.66 6.78
N HIS A 57 -10.97 -2.69 7.31
CA HIS A 57 -10.95 -4.01 6.71
C HIS A 57 -12.33 -4.70 6.76
N MET A 58 -13.07 -4.55 7.87
CA MET A 58 -14.46 -5.01 7.93
C MET A 58 -15.31 -4.38 6.83
N PHE A 59 -15.11 -3.08 6.50
CA PHE A 59 -15.83 -2.44 5.41
C PHE A 59 -15.40 -2.90 4.03
N GLU A 60 -14.15 -3.34 3.85
CA GLU A 60 -13.76 -4.02 2.62
C GLU A 60 -14.70 -5.20 2.32
N HIS A 61 -14.99 -6.04 3.33
CA HIS A 61 -15.94 -7.15 3.22
C HIS A 61 -17.38 -6.68 3.08
N MET A 62 -17.81 -5.78 3.95
CA MET A 62 -19.21 -5.31 4.00
C MET A 62 -19.68 -4.68 2.69
N MET A 63 -18.81 -4.00 1.96
CA MET A 63 -19.14 -3.39 0.67
C MET A 63 -19.55 -4.42 -0.40
N PHE A 64 -19.20 -5.67 -0.24
CA PHE A 64 -19.64 -6.76 -1.11
C PHE A 64 -20.96 -7.43 -0.68
N ARG A 65 -21.58 -7.00 0.46
CA ARG A 65 -22.81 -7.63 1.01
C ARG A 65 -24.09 -6.95 0.57
N GLY A 66 -23.97 -5.95 -0.31
CA GLY A 66 -25.09 -5.47 -1.09
C GLY A 66 -25.81 -4.25 -0.56
N THR A 67 -26.71 -3.81 -1.41
CA THR A 67 -27.58 -2.66 -1.28
C THR A 67 -29.03 -3.10 -1.54
N LYS A 68 -29.99 -2.17 -1.55
CA LYS A 68 -31.36 -2.48 -1.99
C LYS A 68 -31.43 -2.85 -3.47
N LYS A 69 -30.60 -2.20 -4.29
CA LYS A 69 -30.57 -2.41 -5.74
C LYS A 69 -29.79 -3.67 -6.12
N TYR A 70 -28.71 -3.93 -5.45
CA TYR A 70 -27.81 -5.07 -5.65
C TYR A 70 -27.68 -5.89 -4.35
N PRO A 71 -28.69 -6.69 -3.98
CA PRO A 71 -28.71 -7.38 -2.68
C PRO A 71 -27.76 -8.57 -2.63
N GLY A 72 -27.25 -8.85 -1.44
CA GLY A 72 -26.40 -10.02 -1.17
C GLY A 72 -25.13 -10.05 -2.00
N ASP A 73 -24.87 -11.16 -2.67
CA ASP A 73 -23.66 -11.36 -3.47
C ASP A 73 -23.77 -10.83 -4.92
N ALA A 74 -24.77 -9.97 -5.19
CA ALA A 74 -25.05 -9.46 -6.53
C ALA A 74 -23.86 -8.77 -7.20
N VAL A 75 -22.94 -8.18 -6.44
CA VAL A 75 -21.71 -7.60 -7.00
C VAL A 75 -20.89 -8.69 -7.68
N PHE A 76 -20.55 -9.77 -6.97
CA PHE A 76 -19.79 -10.90 -7.52
C PHE A 76 -20.53 -11.60 -8.67
N GLU A 77 -21.85 -11.78 -8.54
CA GLU A 77 -22.67 -12.42 -9.56
C GLU A 77 -22.67 -11.62 -10.86
N ASN A 78 -22.84 -10.29 -10.80
CA ASN A 78 -22.84 -9.42 -11.98
C ASN A 78 -21.46 -9.36 -12.63
N VAL A 79 -20.40 -9.22 -11.87
CA VAL A 79 -19.02 -9.24 -12.39
C VAL A 79 -18.71 -10.56 -13.09
N LYS A 80 -19.06 -11.69 -12.44
CA LYS A 80 -18.87 -13.03 -13.01
C LYS A 80 -19.74 -13.25 -14.25
N ALA A 81 -20.98 -12.80 -14.26
CA ALA A 81 -21.88 -12.89 -15.42
C ALA A 81 -21.35 -12.07 -16.61
N ALA A 82 -20.69 -10.97 -16.35
CA ALA A 82 -20.01 -10.18 -17.37
C ALA A 82 -18.71 -10.84 -17.90
N GLY A 83 -18.21 -11.89 -17.25
CA GLY A 83 -16.94 -12.55 -17.60
C GLY A 83 -15.72 -11.83 -17.02
N GLY A 84 -15.90 -11.03 -15.96
CA GLY A 84 -14.86 -10.29 -15.29
C GLY A 84 -14.42 -10.88 -13.96
N SER A 85 -13.61 -10.11 -13.24
CA SER A 85 -13.17 -10.36 -11.88
C SER A 85 -13.21 -9.08 -11.06
N CYS A 86 -13.40 -9.20 -9.74
CA CYS A 86 -13.32 -8.10 -8.81
C CYS A 86 -12.59 -8.52 -7.54
N ASN A 87 -11.99 -7.55 -6.88
CA ASN A 87 -11.37 -7.71 -5.58
C ASN A 87 -11.31 -6.35 -4.86
N ALA A 88 -10.80 -6.35 -3.63
CA ALA A 88 -10.50 -5.15 -2.88
C ALA A 88 -9.27 -5.37 -2.01
N TYR A 89 -8.71 -4.29 -1.48
CA TYR A 89 -7.69 -4.35 -0.46
C TYR A 89 -7.74 -3.12 0.45
N THR A 90 -7.38 -3.33 1.70
CA THR A 90 -7.23 -2.28 2.70
C THR A 90 -5.76 -2.17 3.13
N THR A 91 -5.29 -0.94 3.28
CA THR A 91 -3.98 -0.64 3.87
C THR A 91 -4.17 0.25 5.11
N PHE A 92 -3.08 0.68 5.69
CA PHE A 92 -3.15 1.70 6.74
C PHE A 92 -3.83 2.98 6.24
N ASP A 93 -3.62 3.36 4.99
CA ASP A 93 -3.98 4.66 4.47
C ASP A 93 -5.24 4.68 3.62
N ARG A 94 -5.56 3.58 2.93
CA ARG A 94 -6.60 3.54 1.90
C ARG A 94 -7.31 2.20 1.83
N THR A 95 -8.53 2.22 1.28
CA THR A 95 -9.27 1.04 0.83
C THR A 95 -9.61 1.20 -0.65
N VAL A 96 -9.33 0.19 -1.45
CA VAL A 96 -9.52 0.23 -2.90
C VAL A 96 -10.34 -0.97 -3.33
N TYR A 97 -11.39 -0.70 -4.12
CA TYR A 97 -12.21 -1.72 -4.78
C TYR A 97 -11.91 -1.67 -6.27
N HIS A 98 -11.77 -2.82 -6.89
CA HIS A 98 -11.40 -2.86 -8.30
C HIS A 98 -12.10 -3.99 -9.05
N GLU A 99 -12.47 -3.72 -10.29
CA GLU A 99 -13.10 -4.64 -11.22
C GLU A 99 -12.38 -4.63 -12.56
N TYR A 100 -12.09 -5.82 -13.06
CA TYR A 100 -11.60 -6.02 -14.42
C TYR A 100 -12.68 -6.72 -15.23
N VAL A 101 -13.34 -5.98 -16.13
CA VAL A 101 -14.53 -6.43 -16.85
C VAL A 101 -14.45 -6.06 -18.34
N PRO A 102 -15.21 -6.74 -19.24
CA PRO A 102 -15.39 -6.26 -20.61
C PRO A 102 -15.90 -4.83 -20.63
N VAL A 103 -15.44 -4.02 -21.60
CA VAL A 103 -15.84 -2.61 -21.76
C VAL A 103 -17.36 -2.45 -21.84
N THR A 104 -18.08 -3.46 -22.37
CA THR A 104 -19.54 -3.48 -22.44
C THR A 104 -20.24 -3.52 -21.09
N ALA A 105 -19.53 -3.93 -20.04
CA ALA A 105 -20.04 -3.99 -18.66
C ALA A 105 -19.67 -2.75 -17.82
N LEU A 106 -18.90 -1.81 -18.36
CA LEU A 106 -18.41 -0.64 -17.63
C LEU A 106 -19.53 0.17 -16.98
N GLU A 107 -20.61 0.46 -17.73
CA GLU A 107 -21.74 1.23 -17.17
C GLU A 107 -22.36 0.52 -15.97
N GLN A 108 -22.48 -0.81 -16.01
CA GLN A 108 -23.01 -1.61 -14.90
C GLN A 108 -22.08 -1.55 -13.68
N MET A 109 -20.76 -1.59 -13.87
CA MET A 109 -19.81 -1.46 -12.74
C MET A 109 -19.88 -0.08 -12.11
N ILE A 110 -19.94 0.98 -12.91
CA ILE A 110 -20.12 2.36 -12.41
C ILE A 110 -21.43 2.48 -11.61
N ASP A 111 -22.50 1.83 -12.06
CA ASP A 111 -23.78 1.83 -11.36
C ASP A 111 -23.70 1.08 -10.02
N ILE A 112 -23.11 -0.11 -9.98
CA ILE A 112 -22.90 -0.89 -8.75
C ILE A 112 -22.07 -0.12 -7.75
N GLU A 113 -20.92 0.43 -8.18
CA GLU A 113 -20.00 1.15 -7.33
C GLU A 113 -20.62 2.42 -6.74
N SER A 114 -21.37 3.17 -7.58
CA SER A 114 -22.07 4.37 -7.11
C SER A 114 -23.18 4.04 -6.13
N ASP A 115 -23.91 2.94 -6.33
CA ASP A 115 -24.99 2.51 -5.44
C ASP A 115 -24.44 2.05 -4.09
N ARG A 116 -23.35 1.27 -4.05
CA ARG A 116 -22.73 0.87 -2.77
C ARG A 116 -22.02 1.99 -2.02
N MET A 117 -21.63 3.09 -2.71
CA MET A 117 -21.09 4.30 -2.06
C MET A 117 -22.15 5.03 -1.20
N GLN A 118 -23.45 4.91 -1.50
CA GLN A 118 -24.51 5.62 -0.79
C GLN A 118 -25.58 4.73 -0.17
N GLY A 119 -25.70 3.48 -0.62
CA GLY A 119 -26.84 2.61 -0.35
C GLY A 119 -26.51 1.32 0.39
N LEU A 120 -25.31 1.19 0.96
CA LEU A 120 -24.89 -0.01 1.68
C LEU A 120 -25.85 -0.35 2.82
N ILE A 121 -26.22 -1.63 2.91
CA ILE A 121 -27.08 -2.14 3.98
C ILE A 121 -26.23 -2.87 5.03
N VAL A 122 -26.22 -2.33 6.24
CA VAL A 122 -25.55 -2.94 7.39
C VAL A 122 -26.62 -3.39 8.39
N THR A 123 -27.11 -4.61 8.24
CA THR A 123 -27.96 -5.25 9.26
C THR A 123 -27.12 -5.98 10.30
N GLN A 124 -27.71 -6.22 11.48
CA GLN A 124 -27.04 -7.02 12.51
C GLN A 124 -26.73 -8.46 12.03
N GLU A 125 -27.57 -9.03 11.17
CA GLU A 125 -27.37 -10.35 10.59
C GLU A 125 -26.17 -10.40 9.67
N ILE A 126 -26.07 -9.45 8.72
CA ILE A 126 -24.93 -9.31 7.81
C ILE A 126 -23.65 -9.10 8.63
N LEU A 127 -23.68 -8.17 9.59
CA LEU A 127 -22.53 -7.89 10.44
C LEU A 127 -22.08 -9.13 11.24
N ASN A 128 -23.00 -9.90 11.80
CA ASN A 128 -22.67 -11.12 12.52
C ASN A 128 -22.02 -12.17 11.63
N THR A 129 -22.43 -12.27 10.38
CA THR A 129 -21.80 -13.16 9.38
C THR A 129 -20.39 -12.69 9.07
N GLU A 130 -20.19 -11.39 8.76
CA GLU A 130 -18.88 -10.87 8.41
C GLU A 130 -17.88 -10.89 9.57
N ARG A 131 -18.32 -10.69 10.81
CA ARG A 131 -17.48 -10.90 11.99
C ARG A 131 -16.89 -12.30 12.07
N GLN A 132 -17.68 -13.32 11.68
CA GLN A 132 -17.19 -14.70 11.66
C GLN A 132 -16.17 -14.90 10.54
N VAL A 133 -16.43 -14.33 9.34
CA VAL A 133 -15.52 -14.40 8.19
C VAL A 133 -14.20 -13.71 8.51
N VAL A 134 -14.23 -12.43 8.87
CA VAL A 134 -13.02 -11.65 9.21
C VAL A 134 -12.30 -12.22 10.44
N GLY A 135 -13.08 -12.68 11.45
CA GLY A 135 -12.49 -13.35 12.62
C GLY A 135 -11.81 -14.68 12.26
N GLN A 136 -12.33 -15.42 11.28
CA GLN A 136 -11.67 -16.64 10.78
C GLN A 136 -10.44 -16.31 9.95
N GLU A 137 -10.49 -15.27 9.14
CA GLU A 137 -9.34 -14.77 8.38
C GLU A 137 -8.20 -14.35 9.32
N LEU A 138 -8.50 -13.59 10.36
CA LEU A 138 -7.52 -13.24 11.40
C LEU A 138 -6.91 -14.47 12.04
N ARG A 139 -7.71 -15.47 12.43
CA ARG A 139 -7.21 -16.73 13.01
C ARG A 139 -6.33 -17.50 12.04
N ASN A 140 -6.70 -17.54 10.77
CA ASN A 140 -5.90 -18.17 9.72
C ASN A 140 -4.57 -17.42 9.51
N GLY A 141 -4.60 -16.08 9.47
CA GLY A 141 -3.40 -15.25 9.41
C GLY A 141 -2.48 -15.47 10.61
N LEU A 142 -3.04 -15.53 11.82
CA LEU A 142 -2.26 -15.83 13.04
C LEU A 142 -1.72 -17.28 13.11
N SER A 143 -2.23 -18.19 12.27
CA SER A 143 -1.68 -19.54 12.10
C SER A 143 -0.46 -19.58 11.19
N ASP A 144 -0.33 -18.62 10.30
CA ASP A 144 0.88 -18.40 9.49
C ASP A 144 1.92 -17.67 10.35
N TRP A 145 3.07 -18.28 10.50
CA TRP A 145 4.12 -17.77 11.39
C TRP A 145 4.63 -16.38 10.97
N TYR A 146 4.67 -16.09 9.66
CA TYR A 146 5.18 -14.80 9.16
C TYR A 146 4.15 -13.68 9.38
N SER A 147 2.88 -13.95 9.09
CA SER A 147 1.77 -13.03 9.32
C SER A 147 1.61 -12.71 10.81
N LYS A 148 1.67 -13.75 11.66
CA LYS A 148 1.64 -13.55 13.11
C LYS A 148 2.82 -12.70 13.60
N MET A 149 4.03 -13.03 13.16
CA MET A 149 5.23 -12.25 13.48
C MET A 149 5.09 -10.80 13.06
N SER A 150 4.57 -10.53 11.86
CA SER A 150 4.35 -9.18 11.36
C SER A 150 3.35 -8.42 12.24
N SER A 151 2.22 -9.03 12.58
CA SER A 151 1.18 -8.45 13.43
C SER A 151 1.69 -8.14 14.84
N ASP A 152 2.35 -9.11 15.48
CA ASP A 152 2.92 -8.95 16.85
C ASP A 152 4.02 -7.86 16.89
N ARG A 153 4.64 -7.55 15.79
CA ARG A 153 5.71 -6.55 15.69
C ARG A 153 5.22 -5.11 15.70
N TYR A 154 4.03 -4.80 15.13
CA TYR A 154 3.54 -3.43 15.02
C TYR A 154 3.55 -2.64 16.34
N PRO A 155 3.05 -3.18 17.47
CA PRO A 155 3.10 -2.47 18.75
C PRO A 155 4.52 -2.19 19.26
N LEU A 156 5.52 -2.92 18.77
CA LEU A 156 6.93 -2.69 19.13
C LEU A 156 7.55 -1.57 18.31
N LEU A 157 7.10 -1.41 17.05
CA LEU A 157 7.63 -0.43 16.11
C LEU A 157 7.17 0.99 16.41
N TYR A 158 5.96 1.16 16.93
CA TYR A 158 5.33 2.46 17.02
C TYR A 158 5.07 2.91 18.45
N PRO A 159 5.21 4.23 18.75
CA PRO A 159 4.73 4.79 20.01
C PRO A 159 3.20 4.68 20.10
N GLY A 160 2.67 4.62 21.30
CA GLY A 160 1.21 4.57 21.51
C GLY A 160 0.50 5.76 20.91
N GLY A 161 -0.59 5.50 20.19
CA GLY A 161 -1.35 6.50 19.46
C GLY A 161 -0.89 6.76 18.02
N HIS A 162 0.19 6.09 17.56
CA HIS A 162 0.57 6.18 16.16
C HIS A 162 -0.47 5.48 15.28
N PRO A 163 -0.89 6.08 14.13
CA PRO A 163 -1.94 5.50 13.28
C PRO A 163 -1.61 4.12 12.70
N TYR A 164 -0.33 3.73 12.69
CA TYR A 164 0.13 2.43 12.19
C TYR A 164 0.55 1.45 13.30
N GLU A 165 0.14 1.68 14.56
CA GLU A 165 0.54 0.83 15.68
C GLU A 165 -0.20 -0.52 15.75
N VAL A 166 -1.30 -0.67 15.03
CA VAL A 166 -2.12 -1.88 14.98
C VAL A 166 -2.23 -2.36 13.53
N ASP A 167 -2.15 -3.66 13.33
CA ASP A 167 -2.31 -4.26 12.01
C ASP A 167 -3.67 -3.91 11.37
N VAL A 168 -3.70 -3.82 10.05
CA VAL A 168 -4.89 -3.45 9.27
C VAL A 168 -6.08 -4.35 9.57
N ILE A 169 -5.84 -5.64 9.79
CA ILE A 169 -6.91 -6.59 10.13
C ILE A 169 -7.53 -6.33 11.51
N GLY A 170 -6.86 -5.54 12.37
CA GLY A 170 -7.33 -5.21 13.71
C GLY A 170 -7.07 -6.31 14.75
N ASN A 171 -7.94 -6.40 15.74
CA ASN A 171 -7.86 -7.45 16.77
C ASN A 171 -9.21 -8.15 16.97
N LEU A 172 -9.18 -9.42 17.36
CA LEU A 172 -10.35 -10.28 17.44
C LEU A 172 -11.40 -9.77 18.44
N ASP A 173 -10.97 -9.23 19.56
CA ASP A 173 -11.88 -8.77 20.63
C ASP A 173 -12.71 -7.58 20.14
N GLU A 174 -12.10 -6.64 19.41
CA GLU A 174 -12.82 -5.49 18.85
C GLU A 174 -13.73 -5.95 17.71
N ILE A 175 -13.23 -6.75 16.75
CA ILE A 175 -13.98 -7.25 15.60
C ILE A 175 -15.26 -7.97 16.04
N THR A 176 -15.18 -8.82 17.06
CA THR A 176 -16.34 -9.58 17.56
C THR A 176 -17.37 -8.71 18.26
N ASN A 177 -17.00 -7.51 18.70
CA ASN A 177 -17.87 -6.60 19.42
C ASN A 177 -18.37 -5.40 18.61
N PHE A 178 -18.04 -5.26 17.33
CA PHE A 178 -18.55 -4.16 16.50
C PHE A 178 -20.08 -4.10 16.54
N THR A 179 -20.63 -2.90 16.60
CA THR A 179 -22.08 -2.68 16.50
C THR A 179 -22.44 -2.15 15.11
N SER A 180 -23.67 -2.41 14.67
CA SER A 180 -24.16 -1.82 13.41
C SER A 180 -24.15 -0.30 13.43
N GLU A 181 -24.33 0.33 14.60
CA GLU A 181 -24.24 1.78 14.77
C GLU A 181 -22.79 2.30 14.53
N GLN A 182 -21.78 1.63 15.11
CA GLN A 182 -20.38 1.96 14.86
C GLN A 182 -20.04 1.80 13.37
N CYS A 183 -20.49 0.72 12.74
CA CYS A 183 -20.31 0.49 11.31
C CYS A 183 -20.95 1.61 10.48
N MET A 184 -22.21 1.94 10.71
CA MET A 184 -22.88 3.01 9.98
C MET A 184 -22.26 4.38 10.21
N THR A 185 -21.76 4.64 11.42
CA THR A 185 -21.02 5.88 11.73
C THR A 185 -19.73 5.95 10.91
N PHE A 186 -18.97 4.86 10.85
CA PHE A 186 -17.74 4.79 10.05
C PHE A 186 -18.02 4.94 8.55
N TYR A 187 -19.03 4.24 8.04
CA TYR A 187 -19.45 4.35 6.64
C TYR A 187 -19.84 5.79 6.29
N ASN A 188 -20.73 6.38 7.06
CA ASN A 188 -21.21 7.74 6.82
C ASN A 188 -20.09 8.79 6.91
N ASN A 189 -19.04 8.53 7.70
CA ASN A 189 -17.93 9.47 7.85
C ASN A 189 -16.93 9.41 6.69
N TYR A 190 -16.73 8.23 6.09
CA TYR A 190 -15.60 8.02 5.20
C TYR A 190 -15.95 7.62 3.77
N TYR A 191 -17.09 6.93 3.55
CA TYR A 191 -17.50 6.47 2.22
C TYR A 191 -18.33 7.51 1.51
N SER A 192 -17.67 8.47 0.89
CA SER A 192 -18.29 9.66 0.32
C SER A 192 -17.54 10.12 -0.93
N PRO A 193 -18.25 10.75 -1.91
CA PRO A 193 -17.63 11.24 -3.14
C PRO A 193 -16.42 12.14 -2.92
N ASN A 194 -16.46 13.03 -1.94
CA ASN A 194 -15.36 13.96 -1.65
C ASN A 194 -14.19 13.32 -0.88
N ASN A 195 -14.33 12.07 -0.43
CA ASN A 195 -13.27 11.25 0.16
C ASN A 195 -12.81 10.11 -0.76
N ALA A 196 -13.26 10.11 -2.00
CA ALA A 196 -12.95 9.08 -2.98
C ALA A 196 -12.48 9.68 -4.31
N PHE A 197 -11.94 8.84 -5.15
CA PHE A 197 -11.74 9.11 -6.57
C PHE A 197 -11.81 7.81 -7.37
N LEU A 198 -12.11 7.93 -8.67
CA LEU A 198 -12.17 6.83 -9.61
C LEU A 198 -10.95 6.84 -10.50
N VAL A 199 -10.43 5.65 -10.82
CA VAL A 199 -9.46 5.44 -11.89
C VAL A 199 -10.02 4.40 -12.84
N ILE A 200 -10.10 4.74 -14.13
CA ILE A 200 -10.62 3.87 -15.17
C ILE A 200 -9.61 3.77 -16.30
N VAL A 201 -9.17 2.55 -16.59
CA VAL A 201 -8.12 2.28 -17.58
C VAL A 201 -8.58 1.23 -18.58
N GLY A 202 -8.67 1.59 -19.86
CA GLY A 202 -9.08 0.65 -20.90
C GLY A 202 -9.35 1.30 -22.25
N ASN A 203 -9.91 0.51 -23.15
CA ASN A 203 -10.31 1.00 -24.47
C ASN A 203 -11.66 1.74 -24.41
N VAL A 204 -11.66 2.87 -23.74
CA VAL A 204 -12.82 3.74 -23.49
C VAL A 204 -12.53 5.16 -23.92
N LYS A 205 -13.57 5.99 -24.07
CA LYS A 205 -13.45 7.42 -24.30
C LYS A 205 -13.75 8.18 -23.00
N HIS A 206 -12.84 9.04 -22.58
CA HIS A 206 -12.98 9.81 -21.35
C HIS A 206 -14.29 10.59 -21.26
N ASP A 207 -14.73 11.23 -22.37
CA ASP A 207 -15.99 11.99 -22.42
C ASP A 207 -17.22 11.12 -22.10
N ASP A 208 -17.22 9.86 -22.54
CA ASP A 208 -18.34 8.95 -22.27
C ASP A 208 -18.30 8.44 -20.83
N VAL A 209 -17.10 8.14 -20.31
CA VAL A 209 -16.91 7.78 -18.91
C VAL A 209 -17.30 8.93 -17.98
N PHE A 210 -16.95 10.16 -18.30
CA PHE A 210 -17.33 11.34 -17.52
C PHE A 210 -18.85 11.54 -17.46
N LYS A 211 -19.56 11.29 -18.58
CA LYS A 211 -21.04 11.32 -18.59
C LYS A 211 -21.63 10.23 -17.71
N LEU A 212 -21.09 9.02 -17.75
CA LEU A 212 -21.51 7.93 -16.86
C LEU A 212 -21.25 8.27 -15.39
N ALA A 213 -20.07 8.78 -15.07
CA ALA A 213 -19.75 9.20 -13.71
C ALA A 213 -20.69 10.32 -13.23
N GLU A 214 -20.96 11.34 -14.02
CA GLU A 214 -21.93 12.39 -13.68
C GLU A 214 -23.35 11.84 -13.50
N LYS A 215 -23.78 10.89 -14.33
CA LYS A 215 -25.09 10.24 -14.24
C LYS A 215 -25.28 9.49 -12.93
N TYR A 216 -24.29 8.68 -12.53
CA TYR A 216 -24.43 7.74 -11.41
C TYR A 216 -23.91 8.31 -10.09
N TYR A 217 -22.77 9.00 -10.09
CA TYR A 217 -22.18 9.57 -8.87
C TYR A 217 -22.60 11.02 -8.62
N GLY A 218 -22.94 11.79 -9.68
CA GLY A 218 -23.33 13.19 -9.55
C GLY A 218 -24.45 13.47 -8.54
N PRO A 219 -25.50 12.63 -8.45
CA PRO A 219 -26.58 12.78 -7.46
C PRO A 219 -26.17 12.49 -6.02
N ILE A 220 -25.04 11.83 -5.76
CA ILE A 220 -24.63 11.44 -4.41
C ILE A 220 -24.19 12.68 -3.63
N THR A 221 -24.77 12.88 -2.47
CA THR A 221 -24.44 14.01 -1.60
C THR A 221 -23.09 13.78 -0.94
N LYS A 222 -22.20 14.78 -0.99
CA LYS A 222 -20.94 14.74 -0.25
C LYS A 222 -21.16 14.82 1.25
N GLN A 223 -20.31 14.17 2.02
CA GLN A 223 -20.27 14.30 3.47
C GLN A 223 -19.51 15.57 3.89
N LEU A 224 -19.51 15.84 5.19
CA LEU A 224 -18.73 16.94 5.78
C LEU A 224 -17.23 16.74 5.48
N ASP A 225 -16.47 17.83 5.46
CA ASP A 225 -15.03 17.78 5.19
C ASP A 225 -14.30 16.90 6.20
N ILE A 226 -13.68 15.83 5.71
CA ILE A 226 -12.87 14.92 6.49
C ILE A 226 -11.51 15.57 6.70
N LYS A 227 -11.17 15.81 7.95
CA LYS A 227 -9.87 16.41 8.30
C LYS A 227 -8.82 15.33 8.45
N PRO A 228 -7.64 15.47 7.82
CA PRO A 228 -6.51 14.60 8.10
C PRO A 228 -6.15 14.62 9.59
N ARG A 229 -5.71 13.50 10.12
CA ARG A 229 -5.19 13.40 11.48
C ARG A 229 -3.94 14.25 11.61
N SER A 230 -3.87 15.12 12.62
CA SER A 230 -2.75 16.05 12.86
C SER A 230 -1.88 15.68 14.07
N ASP A 231 -2.35 14.75 14.90
CA ASP A 231 -1.75 14.35 16.17
C ASP A 231 -0.90 13.06 16.05
N VAL A 232 -0.13 12.93 14.98
CA VAL A 232 0.71 11.76 14.74
C VAL A 232 2.00 11.89 15.54
N PRO A 233 2.31 10.94 16.44
CA PRO A 233 3.53 10.95 17.21
C PRO A 233 4.79 10.92 16.33
N ASP A 234 5.83 11.65 16.73
CA ASP A 234 7.13 11.59 16.07
C ASP A 234 7.84 10.25 16.36
N ILE A 235 8.12 9.52 15.29
CA ILE A 235 8.82 8.23 15.40
C ILE A 235 10.34 8.34 15.27
N PHE A 236 10.87 9.46 14.78
CA PHE A 236 12.33 9.62 14.62
C PHE A 236 13.06 9.67 15.95
N SER A 237 12.39 10.11 17.01
CA SER A 237 12.90 10.12 18.38
C SER A 237 12.50 8.90 19.19
N SER A 238 11.62 8.06 18.66
CA SER A 238 11.10 6.89 19.35
C SER A 238 12.09 5.74 19.37
N LYS A 239 12.16 5.02 20.50
CA LYS A 239 12.87 3.75 20.61
C LYS A 239 11.87 2.60 20.55
N LEU A 240 12.29 1.48 19.96
CA LEU A 240 11.49 0.25 20.00
C LEU A 240 11.12 -0.10 21.44
N LYS A 241 9.87 -0.53 21.63
CA LYS A 241 9.39 -1.02 22.95
C LYS A 241 10.01 -2.36 23.34
N GLY A 242 10.60 -3.09 22.38
CA GLY A 242 11.28 -4.35 22.59
C GLY A 242 12.25 -4.66 21.46
N THR A 243 13.30 -5.41 21.77
CA THR A 243 14.35 -5.79 20.82
C THR A 243 14.44 -7.30 20.60
N GLU A 244 13.62 -8.07 21.28
CA GLU A 244 13.51 -9.52 21.14
C GLU A 244 12.03 -9.92 21.03
N MET A 245 11.75 -10.90 20.19
CA MET A 245 10.42 -11.46 20.01
C MET A 245 10.53 -12.98 19.81
N PRO A 246 9.68 -13.77 20.49
CA PRO A 246 9.62 -15.21 20.29
C PRO A 246 8.94 -15.54 18.96
N LEU A 247 9.27 -16.69 18.37
CA LEU A 247 8.67 -17.20 17.14
C LEU A 247 8.47 -18.70 17.24
N ASN A 248 7.24 -19.15 17.11
CA ASN A 248 6.91 -20.59 17.06
C ASN A 248 7.19 -21.16 15.66
N PHE A 249 8.44 -21.01 15.20
CA PHE A 249 8.93 -21.57 13.94
C PHE A 249 10.46 -21.69 13.99
N PRO A 250 11.07 -22.76 13.43
CA PRO A 250 12.50 -23.05 13.57
C PRO A 250 13.40 -22.17 12.69
N VAL A 251 13.15 -20.88 12.70
CA VAL A 251 13.90 -19.90 11.91
C VAL A 251 14.26 -18.69 12.77
N GLN A 252 15.48 -18.19 12.62
CA GLN A 252 15.86 -16.91 13.21
C GLN A 252 15.69 -15.80 12.19
N ILE A 253 15.04 -14.71 12.59
CA ILE A 253 14.87 -13.53 11.78
C ILE A 253 15.48 -12.31 12.47
N TYR A 254 16.10 -11.49 11.66
CA TYR A 254 16.68 -10.25 12.05
C TYR A 254 15.87 -9.11 11.42
N SER A 255 14.88 -8.60 12.13
CA SER A 255 14.10 -7.44 11.67
C SER A 255 14.91 -6.16 11.89
N TYR A 256 15.47 -5.68 10.81
CA TYR A 256 16.24 -4.46 10.76
C TYR A 256 15.31 -3.29 10.46
N THR A 257 15.16 -2.37 11.39
CA THR A 257 14.22 -1.25 11.27
C THR A 257 14.96 0.06 11.08
N TYR A 258 14.40 0.95 10.29
CA TYR A 258 14.95 2.27 10.00
C TYR A 258 13.84 3.31 9.89
N PRO A 259 14.12 4.61 10.20
CA PRO A 259 13.15 5.67 10.02
C PRO A 259 12.82 5.85 8.56
N ARG A 260 11.53 5.87 8.23
CA ARG A 260 11.01 6.10 6.89
C ARG A 260 10.20 7.39 6.84
N VAL A 261 10.45 8.19 5.85
CA VAL A 261 9.75 9.47 5.65
C VAL A 261 8.42 9.26 4.93
N ALA A 262 7.47 10.16 5.18
CA ALA A 262 6.22 10.23 4.42
C ALA A 262 6.49 10.50 2.93
N THR A 263 5.55 10.10 2.07
CA THR A 263 5.65 10.30 0.61
C THR A 263 5.81 11.77 0.19
N SER A 264 5.32 12.70 0.99
CA SER A 264 5.45 14.14 0.75
C SER A 264 6.84 14.71 1.09
N HIS A 265 7.71 13.93 1.72
CA HIS A 265 9.03 14.40 2.16
C HIS A 265 10.02 14.48 0.98
N PRO A 266 10.89 15.50 0.91
CA PRO A 266 11.87 15.65 -0.18
C PRO A 266 12.80 14.44 -0.37
N ASP A 267 13.13 13.72 0.71
CA ASP A 267 14.03 12.58 0.68
C ASP A 267 13.33 11.26 0.24
N PHE A 268 12.01 11.26 0.02
CA PHE A 268 11.26 10.04 -0.24
C PHE A 268 11.85 9.19 -1.38
N PHE A 269 12.09 9.79 -2.55
CA PHE A 269 12.64 9.07 -3.70
C PHE A 269 14.07 8.59 -3.48
N ALA A 270 14.91 9.43 -2.87
CA ALA A 270 16.29 9.07 -2.58
C ALA A 270 16.39 7.95 -1.52
N LEU A 271 15.53 8.00 -0.49
CA LEU A 271 15.46 6.97 0.55
C LEU A 271 14.97 5.63 -0.02
N ASN A 272 13.91 5.64 -0.82
CA ASN A 272 13.41 4.41 -1.45
C ASN A 272 14.43 3.82 -2.42
N MET A 273 15.08 4.64 -3.24
CA MET A 273 16.16 4.17 -4.11
C MET A 273 17.31 3.57 -3.30
N PHE A 274 17.71 4.23 -2.22
CA PHE A 274 18.75 3.73 -1.33
C PHE A 274 18.42 2.35 -0.76
N VAL A 275 17.20 2.19 -0.23
CA VAL A 275 16.74 0.92 0.35
C VAL A 275 16.75 -0.18 -0.70
N GLN A 276 16.25 0.08 -1.89
CA GLN A 276 16.25 -0.91 -2.96
C GLN A 276 17.67 -1.27 -3.40
N MET A 277 18.54 -0.31 -3.66
CA MET A 277 19.92 -0.57 -4.08
C MET A 277 20.78 -1.21 -2.98
N MET A 278 20.47 -0.93 -1.73
CA MET A 278 21.21 -1.46 -0.58
C MET A 278 20.74 -2.82 -0.15
N PHE A 279 19.40 -3.08 -0.11
CA PHE A 279 18.80 -4.23 0.55
C PHE A 279 17.92 -5.10 -0.35
N THR A 280 16.91 -4.56 -1.04
CA THR A 280 15.76 -5.34 -1.52
C THR A 280 15.80 -5.70 -3.00
N ASP A 281 16.52 -4.97 -3.84
CA ASP A 281 16.71 -5.37 -5.24
C ASP A 281 17.49 -6.70 -5.29
N PRO A 282 17.16 -7.65 -6.18
CA PRO A 282 17.90 -8.90 -6.33
C PRO A 282 19.40 -8.73 -6.60
N ASN A 283 19.83 -7.57 -7.08
CA ASN A 283 21.24 -7.21 -7.31
C ASN A 283 21.76 -6.17 -6.31
N SER A 284 21.02 -5.92 -5.22
CA SER A 284 21.42 -4.98 -4.18
C SER A 284 22.76 -5.36 -3.53
N ILE A 285 23.40 -4.37 -2.92
CA ILE A 285 24.72 -4.54 -2.30
C ILE A 285 24.69 -5.66 -1.26
N LEU A 286 23.70 -5.62 -0.34
CA LEU A 286 23.61 -6.61 0.74
C LEU A 286 23.06 -7.97 0.28
N ASN A 287 22.19 -8.02 -0.72
CA ASN A 287 21.76 -9.28 -1.31
C ASN A 287 22.96 -10.01 -1.94
N ASN A 288 23.78 -9.30 -2.73
CA ASN A 288 24.98 -9.88 -3.31
C ASN A 288 25.98 -10.35 -2.25
N ARG A 289 26.14 -9.60 -1.14
CA ARG A 289 27.05 -9.98 -0.05
C ARG A 289 26.51 -11.09 0.82
N LEU A 290 25.34 -10.89 1.44
CA LEU A 290 24.82 -11.76 2.50
C LEU A 290 24.13 -13.02 1.98
N VAL A 291 23.40 -12.90 0.85
CA VAL A 291 22.65 -14.02 0.28
C VAL A 291 23.52 -14.80 -0.70
N LYS A 292 24.10 -14.13 -1.72
CA LYS A 292 24.80 -14.83 -2.80
C LYS A 292 26.22 -15.26 -2.41
N LYS A 293 27.01 -14.37 -1.78
CA LYS A 293 28.42 -14.62 -1.46
C LYS A 293 28.62 -15.33 -0.12
N ASP A 294 28.17 -14.70 0.96
CA ASP A 294 28.42 -15.18 2.33
C ASP A 294 27.45 -16.28 2.75
N GLN A 295 26.31 -16.42 2.05
CA GLN A 295 25.22 -17.37 2.32
C GLN A 295 24.79 -17.39 3.80
N SER A 296 24.88 -16.25 4.46
CA SER A 296 24.55 -16.06 5.87
C SER A 296 23.09 -15.69 6.10
N VAL A 297 22.42 -15.28 5.04
CA VAL A 297 21.00 -14.93 4.99
C VAL A 297 20.38 -15.67 3.80
N TYR A 298 19.20 -16.26 3.98
CA TYR A 298 18.47 -16.90 2.89
C TYR A 298 17.84 -15.86 1.97
N VAL A 299 17.20 -14.85 2.57
CA VAL A 299 16.49 -13.79 1.85
C VAL A 299 16.40 -12.53 2.70
N ILE A 300 16.34 -11.38 2.05
CA ILE A 300 16.04 -10.07 2.63
C ILE A 300 14.69 -9.64 2.07
N ASN A 301 13.66 -9.62 2.90
CA ASN A 301 12.31 -9.21 2.55
C ASN A 301 12.00 -7.81 3.05
N PRO A 302 11.35 -6.94 2.26
CA PRO A 302 10.69 -5.76 2.82
C PRO A 302 9.53 -6.22 3.71
N GLY A 303 9.46 -5.67 4.92
CA GLY A 303 8.45 -6.05 5.91
C GLY A 303 7.21 -5.15 5.93
N ASN A 304 7.15 -4.14 5.06
CA ASN A 304 6.01 -3.23 4.92
C ASN A 304 6.03 -2.45 3.60
N ASP A 305 4.90 -1.82 3.27
CA ASP A 305 4.70 -1.02 2.05
C ASP A 305 5.62 0.20 1.99
N ASP A 306 6.01 0.58 0.78
CA ASP A 306 6.86 1.75 0.50
C ASP A 306 6.09 3.08 0.55
N TRP A 307 4.78 3.06 0.41
CA TRP A 307 3.93 4.25 0.31
C TRP A 307 3.20 4.53 1.62
N SER A 308 3.39 5.70 2.21
CA SER A 308 2.75 6.09 3.46
C SER A 308 2.51 7.58 3.57
N LEU A 309 1.39 7.97 4.19
CA LEU A 309 1.06 9.37 4.45
C LEU A 309 1.87 9.96 5.60
N TYR A 310 2.22 9.13 6.57
CA TYR A 310 2.94 9.55 7.77
C TYR A 310 4.36 8.97 7.80
N THR A 311 5.23 9.62 8.57
CA THR A 311 6.51 9.01 8.93
C THR A 311 6.27 7.68 9.61
N ASN A 312 7.07 6.67 9.28
CA ASN A 312 6.91 5.34 9.82
C ASN A 312 8.26 4.63 10.00
N MET A 313 8.22 3.39 10.48
CA MET A 313 9.39 2.51 10.53
C MET A 313 9.40 1.63 9.30
N GLY A 314 10.43 1.77 8.47
CA GLY A 314 10.73 0.78 7.44
C GLY A 314 11.28 -0.49 8.10
N VAL A 315 10.91 -1.65 7.58
CA VAL A 315 11.31 -2.96 8.08
C VAL A 315 11.94 -3.79 6.98
N LEU A 316 13.05 -4.44 7.32
CA LEU A 316 13.76 -5.39 6.47
C LEU A 316 13.97 -6.67 7.27
N ASP A 317 13.29 -7.73 6.88
CA ASP A 317 13.37 -9.03 7.52
C ASP A 317 14.47 -9.86 6.85
N LEU A 318 15.56 -10.06 7.55
CA LEU A 318 16.65 -10.94 7.14
C LEU A 318 16.41 -12.32 7.73
N ILE A 319 15.98 -13.26 6.91
CA ILE A 319 15.80 -14.66 7.30
C ILE A 319 17.18 -15.33 7.34
N MET A 320 17.62 -15.72 8.52
CA MET A 320 18.98 -16.18 8.77
C MET A 320 19.17 -17.62 8.30
N SER A 321 20.31 -17.92 7.70
CA SER A 321 20.76 -19.29 7.55
C SER A 321 21.22 -19.88 8.88
N ALA A 322 21.21 -21.21 9.03
CA ALA A 322 21.52 -21.92 10.26
C ALA A 322 22.93 -21.65 10.84
N SER A 323 23.81 -20.96 10.13
CA SER A 323 25.17 -20.56 10.52
C SER A 323 25.54 -19.32 9.70
N PRO A 324 26.06 -18.28 10.26
CA PRO A 324 27.07 -18.03 11.27
C PRO A 324 26.69 -17.04 12.38
N GLY A 325 25.42 -16.87 12.70
CA GLY A 325 24.98 -16.01 13.81
C GLY A 325 24.93 -14.50 13.48
N ASN A 326 24.13 -13.79 14.24
CA ASN A 326 23.78 -12.37 14.08
C ASN A 326 24.97 -11.41 14.01
N VAL A 327 26.09 -11.75 14.71
CA VAL A 327 27.25 -10.84 14.83
C VAL A 327 27.91 -10.58 13.48
N LYS A 328 28.09 -11.63 12.65
CA LYS A 328 28.71 -11.49 11.32
C LYS A 328 27.81 -10.69 10.35
N VAL A 329 26.50 -10.93 10.40
CA VAL A 329 25.53 -10.22 9.57
C VAL A 329 25.48 -8.74 9.95
N LYS A 330 25.39 -8.44 11.26
CA LYS A 330 25.44 -7.04 11.77
C LYS A 330 26.70 -6.32 11.29
N LYS A 331 27.83 -6.98 11.43
CA LYS A 331 29.13 -6.42 11.01
C LYS A 331 29.15 -6.13 9.49
N ALA A 332 28.67 -7.07 8.68
CA ALA A 332 28.64 -6.91 7.23
C ALA A 332 27.71 -5.76 6.79
N ILE A 333 26.52 -5.65 7.39
CA ILE A 333 25.58 -4.53 7.12
C ILE A 333 26.24 -3.20 7.47
N ARG A 334 26.87 -3.09 8.65
CA ARG A 334 27.56 -1.88 9.08
C ARG A 334 28.70 -1.48 8.17
N GLU A 335 29.52 -2.45 7.76
CA GLU A 335 30.64 -2.21 6.83
C GLU A 335 30.14 -1.62 5.51
N GLU A 336 29.09 -2.21 4.91
CA GLU A 336 28.55 -1.71 3.63
C GLU A 336 27.85 -0.36 3.80
N LEU A 337 27.10 -0.14 4.89
CA LEU A 337 26.48 1.16 5.18
C LEU A 337 27.55 2.26 5.37
N ASN A 338 28.60 2.00 6.14
CA ASN A 338 29.69 2.94 6.35
C ASN A 338 30.43 3.23 5.05
N LYS A 339 30.65 2.21 4.21
CA LYS A 339 31.24 2.40 2.89
C LYS A 339 30.40 3.32 2.02
N VAL A 340 29.08 3.12 1.97
CA VAL A 340 28.18 3.99 1.21
C VAL A 340 28.12 5.38 1.82
N ALA A 341 28.12 5.51 3.15
CA ALA A 341 28.14 6.83 3.82
C ALA A 341 29.45 7.61 3.56
N THR A 342 30.56 6.91 3.29
CA THR A 342 31.86 7.52 3.02
C THR A 342 32.11 7.73 1.53
N ASP A 343 31.91 6.70 0.72
CA ASP A 343 32.31 6.67 -0.69
C ASP A 343 31.14 6.96 -1.64
N GLY A 344 29.89 6.77 -1.16
CA GLY A 344 28.66 6.84 -1.97
C GLY A 344 28.42 5.57 -2.79
N ILE A 345 27.40 5.62 -3.63
CA ILE A 345 27.11 4.65 -4.68
C ILE A 345 27.46 5.30 -6.03
N SER A 346 28.18 4.60 -6.89
CA SER A 346 28.64 5.19 -8.16
C SER A 346 27.45 5.57 -9.06
N GLN A 347 27.62 6.63 -9.86
CA GLN A 347 26.61 7.04 -10.84
C GLN A 347 26.31 5.94 -11.87
N GLU A 348 27.27 5.09 -12.17
CA GLU A 348 27.08 3.94 -13.07
C GLU A 348 26.09 2.93 -12.48
N MET A 349 26.22 2.60 -11.18
CA MET A 349 25.28 1.70 -10.48
C MET A 349 23.87 2.32 -10.40
N ILE A 350 23.77 3.62 -10.10
CA ILE A 350 22.51 4.35 -10.11
C ILE A 350 21.86 4.27 -11.50
N ASN A 351 22.61 4.55 -12.55
CA ASN A 351 22.09 4.51 -13.91
C ASN A 351 21.65 3.08 -14.33
N LYS A 352 22.35 2.05 -13.87
CA LYS A 352 21.95 0.66 -14.10
C LYS A 352 20.65 0.32 -13.38
N PHE A 353 20.51 0.73 -12.13
CA PHE A 353 19.30 0.56 -11.33
C PHE A 353 18.10 1.26 -12.01
N ILE A 354 18.24 2.53 -12.40
CA ILE A 354 17.19 3.29 -13.09
C ILE A 354 16.74 2.57 -14.36
N ARG A 355 17.68 2.13 -15.22
CA ARG A 355 17.32 1.39 -16.43
C ARG A 355 16.57 0.10 -16.15
N SER A 356 16.93 -0.60 -15.07
CA SER A 356 16.21 -1.83 -14.65
C SER A 356 14.76 -1.50 -14.26
N LYS A 357 14.56 -0.41 -13.51
CA LYS A 357 13.22 0.05 -13.14
C LYS A 357 12.39 0.50 -14.34
N GLU A 358 12.97 1.29 -15.21
CA GLU A 358 12.30 1.70 -16.46
C GLU A 358 11.85 0.50 -17.30
N SER A 359 12.67 -0.54 -17.35
CA SER A 359 12.28 -1.78 -18.05
C SER A 359 11.10 -2.47 -17.35
N GLN A 360 11.10 -2.55 -16.01
CA GLN A 360 9.98 -3.11 -15.25
C GLN A 360 8.70 -2.30 -15.46
N ASP A 361 8.78 -0.96 -15.41
CA ASP A 361 7.66 -0.04 -15.62
C ASP A 361 7.06 -0.20 -17.02
N ILE A 362 7.89 -0.38 -18.05
CA ILE A 362 7.43 -0.67 -19.42
C ILE A 362 6.63 -1.98 -19.44
N PHE A 363 7.12 -3.05 -18.84
CA PHE A 363 6.38 -4.30 -18.79
C PHE A 363 5.08 -4.18 -18.00
N ALA A 364 5.09 -3.50 -16.86
CA ALA A 364 3.89 -3.24 -16.06
C ALA A 364 2.83 -2.43 -16.83
N SER A 365 3.24 -1.54 -17.73
CA SER A 365 2.32 -0.70 -18.52
C SER A 365 1.45 -1.49 -19.51
N TYR A 366 1.76 -2.73 -19.82
CA TYR A 366 0.89 -3.57 -20.64
C TYR A 366 -0.35 -4.05 -19.87
N ASP A 367 -0.28 -4.11 -18.55
CA ASP A 367 -1.38 -4.51 -17.69
C ASP A 367 -2.23 -3.29 -17.27
N ALA A 368 -3.56 -3.37 -17.43
CA ALA A 368 -4.46 -2.26 -17.10
C ALA A 368 -4.54 -2.00 -15.60
N ASN A 369 -4.52 -3.06 -14.80
CA ASN A 369 -4.54 -2.95 -13.34
C ASN A 369 -3.28 -2.25 -12.83
N SER A 370 -2.10 -2.62 -13.34
CA SER A 370 -0.84 -1.95 -12.99
C SER A 370 -0.87 -0.46 -13.33
N VAL A 371 -1.40 -0.09 -14.51
CA VAL A 371 -1.55 1.32 -14.90
C VAL A 371 -2.52 2.06 -13.98
N ALA A 372 -3.67 1.45 -13.65
CA ALA A 372 -4.67 2.03 -12.75
C ALA A 372 -4.09 2.26 -11.36
N ASN A 373 -3.40 1.26 -10.81
CA ASN A 373 -2.75 1.37 -9.51
C ASN A 373 -1.68 2.48 -9.47
N GLU A 374 -0.84 2.63 -10.50
CA GLU A 374 0.16 3.70 -10.56
C GLU A 374 -0.48 5.10 -10.61
N LEU A 375 -1.55 5.27 -11.41
CA LEU A 375 -2.33 6.50 -11.45
C LEU A 375 -3.00 6.79 -10.10
N GLY A 376 -3.56 5.75 -9.47
CA GLY A 376 -4.19 5.81 -8.17
C GLY A 376 -3.20 6.20 -7.06
N ILE A 377 -2.03 5.57 -6.99
CA ILE A 377 -0.95 5.90 -6.05
C ILE A 377 -0.52 7.36 -6.21
N ALA A 378 -0.29 7.80 -7.45
CA ALA A 378 0.11 9.17 -7.72
C ALA A 378 -0.97 10.19 -7.29
N GLU A 379 -2.24 9.93 -7.61
CA GLU A 379 -3.35 10.78 -7.16
C GLU A 379 -3.53 10.73 -5.64
N TYR A 380 -3.41 9.55 -5.03
CA TYR A 380 -3.59 9.40 -3.59
C TYR A 380 -2.55 10.20 -2.81
N HIS A 381 -1.28 10.01 -3.10
CA HIS A 381 -0.17 10.57 -2.33
C HIS A 381 0.20 12.00 -2.72
N PHE A 382 0.12 12.33 -4.01
CA PHE A 382 0.60 13.62 -4.52
C PHE A 382 -0.51 14.55 -5.02
N LYS A 383 -1.77 14.09 -5.09
CA LYS A 383 -2.91 14.82 -5.67
C LYS A 383 -2.71 15.18 -7.15
N ASP A 384 -1.81 14.47 -7.81
CA ASP A 384 -1.47 14.65 -9.22
C ASP A 384 -1.19 13.29 -9.88
N TYR A 385 -2.19 12.70 -10.51
CA TYR A 385 -2.06 11.43 -11.22
C TYR A 385 -1.01 11.48 -12.34
N ASN A 386 -0.68 12.67 -12.90
CA ASN A 386 0.35 12.79 -13.93
C ASN A 386 1.75 12.46 -13.41
N LEU A 387 1.95 12.46 -12.10
CA LEU A 387 3.22 12.01 -11.52
C LEU A 387 3.50 10.53 -11.78
N ALA A 388 2.48 9.70 -12.00
CA ALA A 388 2.66 8.30 -12.43
C ALA A 388 3.59 8.21 -13.66
N TYR A 389 3.42 9.10 -14.63
CA TYR A 389 4.27 9.19 -15.82
C TYR A 389 5.67 9.74 -15.57
N LYS A 390 5.92 10.31 -14.41
CA LYS A 390 7.16 11.03 -14.05
C LYS A 390 7.89 10.41 -12.86
N MET A 391 7.45 9.27 -12.34
CA MET A 391 8.10 8.59 -11.21
C MET A 391 9.57 8.28 -11.52
N SER A 392 9.82 7.73 -12.70
CA SER A 392 11.20 7.48 -13.18
C SER A 392 12.03 8.76 -13.29
N ASP A 393 11.43 9.90 -13.66
CA ASP A 393 12.14 11.18 -13.73
C ASP A 393 12.57 11.68 -12.35
N ASN A 394 11.83 11.38 -11.29
CA ASN A 394 12.25 11.69 -9.92
C ASN A 394 13.44 10.83 -9.50
N ASN A 395 13.43 9.55 -9.87
CA ASN A 395 14.56 8.65 -9.64
C ASN A 395 15.82 9.13 -10.38
N LYS A 396 15.69 9.68 -11.60
CA LYS A 396 16.81 10.25 -12.38
C LYS A 396 17.43 11.48 -11.75
N LYS A 397 16.73 12.18 -10.86
CA LYS A 397 17.27 13.34 -10.13
C LYS A 397 18.21 12.95 -8.99
N VAL A 398 18.11 11.72 -8.49
CA VAL A 398 18.94 11.21 -7.39
C VAL A 398 20.39 11.08 -7.83
N ARG A 399 21.30 11.62 -7.02
CA ARG A 399 22.74 11.66 -7.26
C ARG A 399 23.49 10.83 -6.22
N PRO A 400 24.76 10.45 -6.46
CA PRO A 400 25.60 9.78 -5.48
C PRO A 400 25.62 10.46 -4.11
N ASP A 401 25.70 11.79 -4.09
CA ASP A 401 25.71 12.58 -2.85
C ASP A 401 24.40 12.50 -2.08
N ASP A 402 23.25 12.36 -2.76
CA ASP A 402 21.98 12.13 -2.09
C ASP A 402 21.97 10.79 -1.36
N LEU A 403 22.41 9.72 -2.02
CA LEU A 403 22.46 8.38 -1.41
C LEU A 403 23.47 8.34 -0.26
N LYS A 404 24.60 9.03 -0.39
CA LYS A 404 25.57 9.21 0.69
C LYS A 404 24.95 9.93 1.89
N ARG A 405 24.22 11.03 1.66
CA ARG A 405 23.49 11.77 2.67
C ARG A 405 22.40 10.92 3.33
N ILE A 406 21.63 10.17 2.54
CA ILE A 406 20.59 9.25 3.05
C ILE A 406 21.22 8.21 4.00
N ALA A 407 22.34 7.58 3.62
CA ALA A 407 23.04 6.63 4.48
C ALA A 407 23.44 7.29 5.82
N ALA A 408 24.05 8.47 5.77
CA ALA A 408 24.50 9.20 6.94
C ALA A 408 23.36 9.77 7.80
N THR A 409 22.18 10.01 7.20
CA THR A 409 21.04 10.62 7.91
C THR A 409 20.12 9.60 8.55
N TYR A 410 19.77 8.51 7.84
CA TYR A 410 18.72 7.58 8.24
C TYR A 410 19.24 6.23 8.72
N PHE A 411 20.50 5.86 8.37
CA PHE A 411 21.06 4.53 8.65
C PHE A 411 22.22 4.58 9.65
N THR A 412 22.14 5.51 10.62
CA THR A 412 23.10 5.59 11.75
C THR A 412 22.79 4.55 12.82
N GLU A 413 23.77 4.19 13.66
CA GLU A 413 23.59 3.26 14.78
C GLU A 413 22.49 3.66 15.76
N GLU A 414 22.27 4.97 15.91
CA GLU A 414 21.26 5.49 16.84
C GLU A 414 19.84 5.36 16.29
N LYS A 415 19.69 5.44 14.95
CA LYS A 415 18.39 5.42 14.28
C LYS A 415 17.96 4.03 13.86
N ILE A 416 18.93 3.14 13.62
CA ILE A 416 18.66 1.76 13.29
C ILE A 416 18.42 0.97 14.56
N GLN A 417 17.30 0.29 14.58
CA GLN A 417 16.93 -0.57 15.66
C GLN A 417 16.68 -1.99 15.12
N VAL A 418 16.86 -2.99 15.95
CA VAL A 418 16.78 -4.37 15.51
C VAL A 418 15.96 -5.16 16.50
N ILE A 419 14.99 -5.90 15.96
CA ILE A 419 14.25 -6.91 16.68
C ILE A 419 14.85 -8.27 16.32
N ASN A 420 15.37 -9.00 17.32
CA ASN A 420 15.80 -10.38 17.18
C ASN A 420 14.59 -11.30 17.36
N ILE A 421 14.18 -11.96 16.31
CA ILE A 421 13.08 -12.91 16.34
C ILE A 421 13.69 -14.30 16.40
N LYS A 422 13.42 -15.03 17.46
CA LYS A 422 14.07 -16.29 17.79
C LYS A 422 13.06 -17.42 17.97
N PRO A 423 13.41 -18.67 17.59
CA PRO A 423 12.61 -19.84 17.95
C PRO A 423 12.35 -19.92 19.47
N GLU A 424 11.17 -20.35 19.84
CA GLU A 424 10.72 -20.54 21.24
C GLU A 424 11.25 -21.83 21.91
N TYR A 425 12.28 -22.50 21.41
CA TYR A 425 12.78 -23.77 22.02
C TYR A 425 13.91 -23.53 22.99
#